data_2227595f0c298b07e11213a8d7211222
#
_entry.id   2227595f0c298b07e11213a8d7211222
#
_cell.length_a   1.000
_cell.length_b   1.000
_cell.length_c   1.000
_cell.angle_alpha   90.00
_cell.angle_beta   90.00
_cell.angle_gamma   90.00
#
_symmetry.space_group_name_H-M   'P 1'
#
loop_
_entity.id
_entity.type
_entity.pdbx_description
1 polymer ?
#
loop_
_entity_poly.entity_id
_entity_poly.type
_entity_poly.pdbx_seq_one_letter_code
_entity_poly.pdbx_strand_id
1 'polypeptide(L)'
;LDLSYKFDDDFILGELAKGNDPLVGKHSNTNVPKAIGAARRYELTGKTEDHRIASLFWDIVARHHSYVIGGNSNYEYLGEPDHLNDRLSDNTCETCNTYNMLKLTRHLFAWEPDSKLFDFYERALYNHILSSQHPEDGMMCYFTPLRMGTKKEFSDRFNTFTCCVGSGMENHVKYAEAIYSESAAGDLYVNLYIPSELNWKTRNASIRMETGFPYNTQVAVTLSIQESQTFYLLLRQPAWTKIGMAVSVNGKQIETEVNASGYIAIKRKWKSNDRVEVMLPMGLYTEAMPDNPNRVAFLFGPVVLAANLGDKMPDPVMGVPVLLTDNRRIS
;
A
#
# COMPACT_ATOMS: atom_id res chain seq x y z
N LEU A 1 -15.04 -13.88 -22.80
CA LEU A 1 -14.10 -12.74 -23.00
C LEU A 1 -14.65 -11.71 -23.99
N ASP A 2 -15.14 -12.10 -25.17
CA ASP A 2 -15.66 -11.15 -26.18
C ASP A 2 -16.82 -10.30 -25.65
N LEU A 3 -17.66 -10.89 -24.80
CA LEU A 3 -18.75 -10.16 -24.16
C LEU A 3 -18.22 -9.07 -23.21
N SER A 4 -17.08 -9.27 -22.54
CA SER A 4 -16.53 -8.30 -21.59
C SER A 4 -16.14 -6.98 -22.27
N TYR A 5 -15.63 -7.04 -23.52
CA TYR A 5 -15.28 -5.84 -24.28
C TYR A 5 -16.49 -4.99 -24.71
N LYS A 6 -17.70 -5.57 -24.72
CA LYS A 6 -18.94 -4.83 -25.03
C LYS A 6 -19.38 -3.91 -23.89
N PHE A 7 -18.80 -4.08 -22.70
CA PHE A 7 -19.08 -3.24 -21.53
C PHE A 7 -17.94 -2.27 -21.23
N ASP A 8 -16.98 -2.13 -22.14
CA ASP A 8 -15.90 -1.17 -21.97
C ASP A 8 -16.43 0.27 -22.02
N ASP A 9 -15.88 1.09 -21.14
CA ASP A 9 -16.09 2.52 -21.12
C ASP A 9 -14.99 3.19 -21.97
N ASP A 10 -15.28 3.46 -23.22
CA ASP A 10 -14.32 4.04 -24.15
C ASP A 10 -13.79 5.40 -23.71
N PHE A 11 -14.57 6.17 -22.93
CA PHE A 11 -14.11 7.45 -22.39
C PHE A 11 -13.00 7.31 -21.35
N ILE A 12 -12.93 6.18 -20.67
CA ILE A 12 -11.89 5.90 -19.67
C ILE A 12 -10.88 4.91 -20.24
N LEU A 13 -11.31 3.70 -20.59
CA LEU A 13 -10.40 2.63 -21.01
C LEU A 13 -9.77 2.93 -22.35
N GLY A 14 -10.52 3.51 -23.28
CA GLY A 14 -10.03 3.91 -24.61
C GLY A 14 -8.96 5.02 -24.54
N GLU A 15 -9.10 5.99 -23.64
CA GLU A 15 -8.07 7.03 -23.44
C GLU A 15 -6.84 6.50 -22.73
N LEU A 16 -7.00 5.66 -21.71
CA LEU A 16 -5.88 4.98 -21.06
C LEU A 16 -5.11 4.07 -22.03
N ALA A 17 -5.81 3.37 -22.94
CA ALA A 17 -5.18 2.57 -23.98
C ALA A 17 -4.31 3.41 -24.94
N LYS A 18 -4.67 4.66 -25.17
CA LYS A 18 -3.88 5.63 -25.96
C LYS A 18 -2.74 6.28 -25.19
N GLY A 19 -2.71 6.12 -23.85
CA GLY A 19 -1.70 6.73 -22.98
C GLY A 19 -2.11 8.08 -22.39
N ASN A 20 -3.39 8.45 -22.47
CA ASN A 20 -3.92 9.68 -21.92
C ASN A 20 -4.45 9.49 -20.51
N ASP A 21 -4.52 10.58 -19.73
CA ASP A 21 -5.19 10.62 -18.42
C ASP A 21 -6.63 11.15 -18.57
N PRO A 22 -7.65 10.31 -18.48
CA PRO A 22 -9.04 10.73 -18.55
C PRO A 22 -9.69 10.96 -17.18
N LEU A 23 -8.94 10.91 -16.06
CA LEU A 23 -9.49 10.72 -14.73
C LEU A 23 -9.91 12.01 -14.02
N VAL A 24 -9.49 13.17 -14.51
CA VAL A 24 -9.85 14.47 -13.92
C VAL A 24 -11.38 14.64 -13.86
N GLY A 25 -11.88 14.95 -12.65
CA GLY A 25 -13.31 15.10 -12.39
C GLY A 25 -14.11 13.79 -12.40
N LYS A 26 -13.46 12.64 -12.48
CA LYS A 26 -14.14 11.34 -12.46
C LYS A 26 -14.22 10.78 -11.05
N HIS A 27 -15.28 10.03 -10.81
CA HIS A 27 -15.45 9.27 -9.56
C HIS A 27 -14.40 8.16 -9.51
N SER A 28 -13.52 8.19 -8.51
CA SER A 28 -12.36 7.31 -8.48
C SER A 28 -12.78 5.84 -8.36
N ASN A 29 -13.58 5.50 -7.35
CA ASN A 29 -13.91 4.11 -7.04
C ASN A 29 -14.71 3.40 -8.15
N THR A 30 -15.50 4.12 -8.98
CA THR A 30 -16.19 3.50 -10.10
C THR A 30 -15.27 3.13 -11.26
N ASN A 31 -14.07 3.71 -11.30
CA ASN A 31 -13.11 3.50 -12.38
C ASN A 31 -12.04 2.46 -12.02
N VAL A 32 -11.63 2.32 -10.76
CA VAL A 32 -10.65 1.29 -10.36
C VAL A 32 -11.08 -0.13 -10.77
N PRO A 33 -12.35 -0.57 -10.58
CA PRO A 33 -12.79 -1.90 -11.02
C PRO A 33 -12.68 -2.13 -12.53
N LYS A 34 -12.81 -1.08 -13.36
CA LYS A 34 -12.61 -1.19 -14.81
C LYS A 34 -11.15 -1.55 -15.12
N ALA A 35 -10.19 -0.88 -14.44
CA ALA A 35 -8.77 -1.19 -14.56
C ALA A 35 -8.44 -2.59 -14.04
N ILE A 36 -9.08 -3.06 -12.95
CA ILE A 36 -8.97 -4.45 -12.47
C ILE A 36 -9.52 -5.43 -13.52
N GLY A 37 -10.62 -5.07 -14.18
CA GLY A 37 -11.18 -5.86 -15.28
C GLY A 37 -10.20 -6.00 -16.45
N ALA A 38 -9.55 -4.89 -16.86
CA ALA A 38 -8.49 -4.90 -17.86
C ALA A 38 -7.30 -5.75 -17.41
N ALA A 39 -6.87 -5.61 -16.15
CA ALA A 39 -5.81 -6.44 -15.58
C ALA A 39 -6.14 -7.93 -15.70
N ARG A 40 -7.35 -8.32 -15.34
CA ARG A 40 -7.78 -9.72 -15.46
C ARG A 40 -7.85 -10.20 -16.91
N ARG A 41 -8.27 -9.34 -17.86
CA ARG A 41 -8.26 -9.68 -19.29
C ARG A 41 -6.83 -9.90 -19.80
N TYR A 42 -5.88 -9.06 -19.38
CA TYR A 42 -4.48 -9.26 -19.72
C TYR A 42 -3.96 -10.62 -19.26
N GLU A 43 -4.23 -11.03 -18.05
CA GLU A 43 -3.83 -12.35 -17.51
C GLU A 43 -4.40 -13.52 -18.33
N LEU A 44 -5.59 -13.34 -18.92
CA LEU A 44 -6.27 -14.39 -19.69
C LEU A 44 -5.92 -14.38 -21.18
N THR A 45 -5.49 -13.25 -21.73
CA THR A 45 -5.34 -13.06 -23.18
C THR A 45 -3.94 -12.68 -23.62
N GLY A 46 -3.14 -12.10 -22.74
CA GLY A 46 -1.83 -11.51 -23.05
C GLY A 46 -1.90 -10.21 -23.87
N LYS A 47 -3.09 -9.59 -24.03
CA LYS A 47 -3.24 -8.34 -24.82
C LYS A 47 -2.54 -7.17 -24.14
N THR A 48 -1.54 -6.61 -24.78
CA THR A 48 -0.73 -5.49 -24.26
C THR A 48 -1.52 -4.21 -24.03
N GLU A 49 -2.63 -4.03 -24.70
CA GLU A 49 -3.54 -2.89 -24.48
C GLU A 49 -4.16 -2.94 -23.07
N ASP A 50 -4.67 -4.10 -22.66
CA ASP A 50 -5.23 -4.31 -21.32
C ASP A 50 -4.17 -4.13 -20.22
N HIS A 51 -2.93 -4.57 -20.50
CA HIS A 51 -1.77 -4.30 -19.60
C HIS A 51 -1.53 -2.79 -19.45
N ARG A 52 -1.50 -2.06 -20.57
CA ARG A 52 -1.28 -0.60 -20.57
C ARG A 52 -2.37 0.12 -19.78
N ILE A 53 -3.63 -0.24 -20.01
CA ILE A 53 -4.77 0.34 -19.30
C ILE A 53 -4.60 0.20 -17.79
N ALA A 54 -4.34 -1.01 -17.32
CA ALA A 54 -4.22 -1.28 -15.89
C ALA A 54 -3.00 -0.60 -15.26
N SER A 55 -1.85 -0.65 -15.95
CA SER A 55 -0.60 -0.06 -15.45
C SER A 55 -0.66 1.45 -15.43
N LEU A 56 -1.17 2.09 -16.50
CA LEU A 56 -1.30 3.55 -16.56
C LEU A 56 -2.32 4.06 -15.55
N PHE A 57 -3.47 3.39 -15.39
CA PHE A 57 -4.45 3.76 -14.38
C PHE A 57 -3.82 3.76 -12.98
N TRP A 58 -3.09 2.70 -12.64
CA TRP A 58 -2.40 2.60 -11.36
C TRP A 58 -1.39 3.73 -11.16
N ASP A 59 -0.57 3.97 -12.18
CA ASP A 59 0.48 5.01 -12.14
C ASP A 59 -0.12 6.40 -11.90
N ILE A 60 -1.16 6.76 -12.65
CA ILE A 60 -1.88 8.02 -12.49
C ILE A 60 -2.43 8.16 -11.06
N VAL A 61 -3.16 7.16 -10.58
CA VAL A 61 -3.84 7.27 -9.28
C VAL A 61 -2.84 7.20 -8.13
N ALA A 62 -1.91 6.24 -8.16
CA ALA A 62 -0.98 6.04 -7.06
C ALA A 62 0.04 7.18 -6.92
N ARG A 63 0.48 7.79 -8.03
CA ARG A 63 1.55 8.79 -8.00
C ARG A 63 1.04 10.23 -8.04
N HIS A 64 -0.08 10.49 -8.72
CA HIS A 64 -0.52 11.84 -9.01
C HIS A 64 -1.81 12.27 -8.29
N HIS A 65 -2.54 11.30 -7.69
CA HIS A 65 -3.79 11.58 -6.97
C HIS A 65 -3.83 11.06 -5.54
N SER A 66 -2.82 10.30 -5.10
CA SER A 66 -2.80 9.72 -3.76
C SER A 66 -2.15 10.67 -2.75
N TYR A 67 -2.82 10.83 -1.61
CA TYR A 67 -2.29 11.53 -0.45
C TYR A 67 -1.29 10.66 0.31
N VAL A 68 -0.60 11.27 1.25
CA VAL A 68 0.45 10.62 2.06
C VAL A 68 0.01 9.32 2.75
N ILE A 69 -1.27 9.15 3.06
CA ILE A 69 -1.82 7.92 3.64
C ILE A 69 -2.07 6.79 2.61
N GLY A 70 -1.80 7.03 1.33
CA GLY A 70 -2.08 6.09 0.25
C GLY A 70 -3.51 6.07 -0.26
N GLY A 71 -4.41 6.84 0.36
CA GLY A 71 -5.76 7.07 -0.15
C GLY A 71 -5.81 8.20 -1.16
N ASN A 72 -6.85 8.27 -1.96
CA ASN A 72 -7.05 9.29 -2.97
C ASN A 72 -8.51 9.79 -3.01
N SER A 73 -8.78 10.77 -3.83
CA SER A 73 -10.08 11.43 -4.02
C SER A 73 -10.49 12.42 -2.92
N ASN A 74 -11.40 13.31 -3.28
CA ASN A 74 -12.12 14.20 -2.38
C ASN A 74 -13.59 14.18 -2.80
N TYR A 75 -14.50 13.89 -1.86
CA TYR A 75 -15.90 13.58 -2.17
C TYR A 75 -16.02 12.53 -3.30
N GLU A 76 -15.17 11.49 -3.27
CA GLU A 76 -15.09 10.39 -4.24
C GLU A 76 -14.51 10.75 -5.62
N TYR A 77 -14.26 12.03 -5.91
CA TYR A 77 -13.82 12.51 -7.22
C TYR A 77 -12.34 12.88 -7.23
N LEU A 78 -11.67 12.56 -8.33
CA LEU A 78 -10.30 12.95 -8.61
C LEU A 78 -10.25 14.40 -9.09
N GLY A 79 -9.22 15.14 -8.69
CA GLY A 79 -8.94 16.50 -9.16
C GLY A 79 -7.94 16.51 -10.31
N GLU A 80 -7.27 17.64 -10.51
CA GLU A 80 -6.10 17.72 -11.35
C GLU A 80 -4.95 16.93 -10.76
N PRO A 81 -4.13 16.24 -11.59
CA PRO A 81 -2.94 15.51 -11.11
C PRO A 81 -1.98 16.46 -10.36
N ASP A 82 -1.43 15.97 -9.26
CA ASP A 82 -0.50 16.72 -8.40
C ASP A 82 -1.04 18.01 -7.76
N HIS A 83 -2.35 18.28 -7.86
CA HIS A 83 -3.05 19.39 -7.22
C HIS A 83 -3.89 18.90 -6.04
N LEU A 84 -3.23 18.58 -4.92
CA LEU A 84 -3.84 17.93 -3.77
C LEU A 84 -4.10 18.87 -2.58
N ASN A 85 -3.35 19.98 -2.49
CA ASN A 85 -3.35 20.86 -1.33
C ASN A 85 -4.72 21.47 -1.01
N ASP A 86 -5.42 21.97 -2.03
CA ASP A 86 -6.70 22.65 -1.86
C ASP A 86 -7.90 21.69 -1.85
N ARG A 87 -7.62 20.40 -1.96
CA ARG A 87 -8.64 19.35 -1.95
C ARG A 87 -8.72 18.59 -0.62
N LEU A 88 -8.01 19.04 0.40
CA LEU A 88 -8.14 18.48 1.75
C LEU A 88 -9.48 18.86 2.37
N SER A 89 -10.27 17.89 2.76
CA SER A 89 -11.60 18.09 3.37
C SER A 89 -11.88 17.03 4.43
N ASP A 90 -13.09 17.04 4.94
CA ASP A 90 -13.64 16.01 5.84
C ASP A 90 -13.94 14.71 5.10
N ASN A 91 -14.06 14.77 3.77
CA ASN A 91 -14.45 13.65 2.91
C ASN A 91 -13.34 13.28 1.91
N THR A 92 -12.08 13.31 2.35
CA THR A 92 -10.95 12.78 1.58
C THR A 92 -10.85 11.27 1.74
N CYS A 93 -10.28 10.61 0.74
CA CYS A 93 -9.85 9.20 0.79
C CYS A 93 -10.96 8.21 1.14
N GLU A 94 -11.80 7.87 0.16
CA GLU A 94 -12.78 6.80 0.28
C GLU A 94 -12.10 5.44 0.52
N THR A 95 -12.52 4.69 1.53
CA THR A 95 -11.91 3.41 1.91
C THR A 95 -12.06 2.33 0.83
N CYS A 96 -13.24 2.22 0.17
CA CYS A 96 -13.44 1.28 -0.94
C CYS A 96 -12.44 1.47 -2.07
N ASN A 97 -12.20 2.72 -2.41
CA ASN A 97 -11.30 3.10 -3.48
C ASN A 97 -9.88 2.60 -3.22
N THR A 98 -9.36 2.88 -2.04
CA THR A 98 -8.03 2.41 -1.64
C THR A 98 -7.96 0.88 -1.61
N TYR A 99 -8.99 0.20 -1.10
CA TYR A 99 -9.05 -1.25 -1.13
C TYR A 99 -8.97 -1.82 -2.56
N ASN A 100 -9.70 -1.22 -3.51
CA ASN A 100 -9.63 -1.62 -4.90
C ASN A 100 -8.26 -1.31 -5.54
N MET A 101 -7.61 -0.21 -5.17
CA MET A 101 -6.23 0.06 -5.60
C MET A 101 -5.24 -1.00 -5.09
N LEU A 102 -5.43 -1.54 -3.88
CA LEU A 102 -4.61 -2.65 -3.38
C LEU A 102 -4.82 -3.93 -4.21
N LYS A 103 -6.06 -4.21 -4.65
CA LYS A 103 -6.33 -5.33 -5.58
C LYS A 103 -5.59 -5.15 -6.90
N LEU A 104 -5.68 -3.97 -7.51
CA LEU A 104 -4.98 -3.66 -8.77
C LEU A 104 -3.46 -3.79 -8.60
N THR A 105 -2.91 -3.28 -7.49
CA THR A 105 -1.47 -3.39 -7.18
C THR A 105 -0.98 -4.84 -7.19
N ARG A 106 -1.77 -5.76 -6.68
CA ARG A 106 -1.42 -7.20 -6.68
C ARG A 106 -1.37 -7.80 -8.08
N HIS A 107 -2.28 -7.39 -8.98
CA HIS A 107 -2.22 -7.82 -10.39
C HIS A 107 -0.94 -7.34 -11.05
N LEU A 108 -0.59 -6.07 -10.90
CA LEU A 108 0.64 -5.51 -11.48
C LEU A 108 1.89 -6.21 -10.94
N PHE A 109 1.94 -6.45 -9.64
CA PHE A 109 3.06 -7.13 -9.01
C PHE A 109 3.24 -8.58 -9.52
N ALA A 110 2.14 -9.27 -9.80
CA ALA A 110 2.19 -10.63 -10.33
C ALA A 110 2.80 -10.68 -11.75
N TRP A 111 2.74 -9.59 -12.50
CA TRP A 111 3.33 -9.50 -13.84
C TRP A 111 4.80 -9.07 -13.79
N GLU A 112 5.06 -7.98 -13.07
CA GLU A 112 6.36 -7.34 -12.98
C GLU A 112 6.63 -6.98 -11.51
N PRO A 113 7.31 -7.87 -10.75
CA PRO A 113 7.63 -7.59 -9.36
C PRO A 113 8.54 -6.36 -9.23
N ASP A 114 8.00 -5.30 -8.61
CA ASP A 114 8.72 -4.08 -8.27
C ASP A 114 8.33 -3.67 -6.84
N SER A 115 9.32 -3.37 -5.99
CA SER A 115 9.12 -2.96 -4.61
C SER A 115 8.27 -1.70 -4.47
N LYS A 116 8.27 -0.80 -5.46
CA LYS A 116 7.46 0.43 -5.49
C LYS A 116 5.97 0.15 -5.41
N LEU A 117 5.51 -0.96 -5.97
CA LEU A 117 4.12 -1.40 -5.86
C LEU A 117 3.77 -1.70 -4.40
N PHE A 118 4.70 -2.35 -3.68
CA PHE A 118 4.51 -2.64 -2.27
C PHE A 118 4.84 -1.48 -1.33
N ASP A 119 5.59 -0.47 -1.76
CA ASP A 119 5.72 0.78 -1.02
C ASP A 119 4.36 1.52 -0.97
N PHE A 120 3.63 1.57 -2.10
CA PHE A 120 2.26 2.07 -2.13
C PHE A 120 1.32 1.19 -1.29
N TYR A 121 1.39 -0.14 -1.46
CA TYR A 121 0.54 -1.10 -0.75
C TYR A 121 0.71 -0.98 0.77
N GLU A 122 1.95 -1.00 1.26
CA GLU A 122 2.28 -0.88 2.69
C GLU A 122 1.77 0.45 3.28
N ARG A 123 2.01 1.55 2.56
CA ARG A 123 1.55 2.87 2.96
C ARG A 123 0.03 2.92 3.10
N ALA A 124 -0.69 2.47 2.09
CA ALA A 124 -2.15 2.45 2.09
C ALA A 124 -2.70 1.49 3.14
N LEU A 125 -2.08 0.34 3.32
CA LEU A 125 -2.49 -0.66 4.30
C LEU A 125 -2.40 -0.13 5.73
N TYR A 126 -1.26 0.40 6.15
CA TYR A 126 -1.07 0.88 7.53
C TYR A 126 -1.81 2.19 7.80
N ASN A 127 -1.78 3.14 6.85
CA ASN A 127 -2.22 4.51 7.13
C ASN A 127 -3.66 4.79 6.71
N HIS A 128 -4.25 3.97 5.85
CA HIS A 128 -5.65 4.14 5.45
C HIS A 128 -6.49 2.92 5.82
N ILE A 129 -6.21 1.74 5.28
CA ILE A 129 -7.06 0.55 5.48
C ILE A 129 -7.14 0.17 6.97
N LEU A 130 -6.01 -0.04 7.63
CA LEU A 130 -5.98 -0.38 9.06
C LEU A 130 -6.63 0.72 9.91
N SER A 131 -6.38 1.98 9.56
CA SER A 131 -6.91 3.13 10.30
C SER A 131 -8.38 3.42 10.01
N SER A 132 -9.00 2.77 9.03
CA SER A 132 -10.43 2.93 8.72
C SER A 132 -11.34 2.16 9.66
N GLN A 133 -10.80 1.25 10.47
CA GLN A 133 -11.54 0.51 11.47
C GLN A 133 -11.44 1.18 12.83
N HIS A 134 -12.58 1.32 13.51
CA HIS A 134 -12.60 1.82 14.89
C HIS A 134 -12.00 0.75 15.83
N PRO A 135 -11.02 1.12 16.66
CA PRO A 135 -10.24 0.13 17.42
C PRO A 135 -11.02 -0.59 18.51
N GLU A 136 -12.10 -0.01 19.04
CA GLU A 136 -12.85 -0.58 20.16
C GLU A 136 -14.01 -1.46 19.72
N ASP A 137 -14.78 -1.04 18.70
CA ASP A 137 -16.01 -1.71 18.28
C ASP A 137 -15.98 -2.28 16.85
N GLY A 138 -14.91 -1.99 16.10
CA GLY A 138 -14.71 -2.50 14.75
C GLY A 138 -15.55 -1.82 13.67
N MET A 139 -16.23 -0.70 13.98
CA MET A 139 -17.00 0.06 13.00
C MET A 139 -16.10 0.68 11.93
N MET A 140 -16.68 0.92 10.74
CA MET A 140 -15.93 1.30 9.55
C MET A 140 -16.08 2.78 9.22
N CYS A 141 -14.97 3.38 8.79
CA CYS A 141 -14.92 4.75 8.30
C CYS A 141 -15.10 4.78 6.78
N TYR A 142 -15.99 5.65 6.29
CA TYR A 142 -16.18 5.85 4.85
C TYR A 142 -15.04 6.68 4.26
N PHE A 143 -14.86 7.88 4.79
CA PHE A 143 -13.78 8.79 4.43
C PHE A 143 -12.78 8.94 5.57
N THR A 144 -11.50 9.03 5.23
CA THR A 144 -10.46 9.44 6.18
C THR A 144 -10.18 10.92 5.95
N PRO A 145 -10.68 11.81 6.85
CA PRO A 145 -10.51 13.24 6.69
C PRO A 145 -9.04 13.64 6.82
N LEU A 146 -8.56 14.48 5.90
CA LEU A 146 -7.18 14.99 5.90
C LEU A 146 -7.10 16.50 6.14
N ARG A 147 -8.23 17.19 6.23
CA ARG A 147 -8.26 18.58 6.69
C ARG A 147 -7.97 18.60 8.20
N MET A 148 -7.03 19.44 8.62
CA MET A 148 -6.71 19.62 10.03
C MET A 148 -7.92 20.09 10.83
N GLY A 149 -8.04 19.61 12.08
CA GLY A 149 -9.15 19.94 12.97
C GLY A 149 -10.45 19.19 12.68
N THR A 150 -10.41 18.16 11.88
CA THR A 150 -11.55 17.27 11.59
C THR A 150 -11.41 15.93 12.29
N LYS A 151 -12.45 15.11 12.27
CA LYS A 151 -12.46 13.79 12.88
C LYS A 151 -13.04 12.76 11.92
N LYS A 152 -12.66 11.49 12.12
CA LYS A 152 -13.30 10.36 11.44
C LYS A 152 -14.72 10.17 11.94
N GLU A 153 -15.62 9.82 11.00
CA GLU A 153 -16.96 9.37 11.30
C GLU A 153 -17.05 7.88 10.99
N PHE A 154 -17.47 7.10 11.98
CA PHE A 154 -17.59 5.66 11.86
C PHE A 154 -19.05 5.26 11.68
N SER A 155 -19.25 4.12 11.02
CA SER A 155 -20.57 3.51 10.87
C SER A 155 -21.17 3.15 12.24
N ASP A 156 -22.49 3.07 12.30
CA ASP A 156 -23.16 2.39 13.41
C ASP A 156 -23.43 0.91 13.09
N ARG A 157 -23.83 0.18 14.10
CA ARG A 157 -24.00 -1.28 13.99
C ARG A 157 -25.18 -1.72 13.11
N PHE A 158 -26.23 -0.92 12.99
CA PHE A 158 -27.51 -1.37 12.44
C PHE A 158 -28.09 -0.49 11.33
N ASN A 159 -27.73 0.79 11.28
CA ASN A 159 -28.38 1.77 10.40
C ASN A 159 -27.46 2.25 9.26
N THR A 160 -26.15 2.05 9.38
CA THR A 160 -25.22 2.43 8.32
C THR A 160 -24.98 1.26 7.39
N PHE A 161 -25.43 1.39 6.15
CA PHE A 161 -25.26 0.36 5.13
C PHE A 161 -24.68 0.96 3.86
N THR A 162 -23.41 1.41 3.95
CA THR A 162 -22.65 1.99 2.83
C THR A 162 -21.69 0.97 2.23
N CYS A 163 -21.18 1.25 1.02
CA CYS A 163 -20.19 0.40 0.35
C CYS A 163 -18.95 0.16 1.20
N CYS A 164 -18.46 1.16 1.94
CA CYS A 164 -17.27 1.04 2.77
C CYS A 164 -17.46 0.18 4.02
N VAL A 165 -18.69 -0.04 4.49
CA VAL A 165 -18.98 -1.07 5.51
C VAL A 165 -18.74 -2.45 4.92
N GLY A 166 -19.21 -2.71 3.69
CA GLY A 166 -19.00 -3.97 2.98
C GLY A 166 -17.52 -4.22 2.67
N SER A 167 -16.83 -3.26 2.06
CA SER A 167 -15.39 -3.41 1.79
C SER A 167 -14.56 -3.48 3.07
N GLY A 168 -15.00 -2.83 4.16
CA GLY A 168 -14.38 -2.92 5.46
C GLY A 168 -14.38 -4.32 6.04
N MET A 169 -15.49 -5.05 5.93
CA MET A 169 -15.55 -6.46 6.33
C MET A 169 -14.61 -7.34 5.49
N GLU A 170 -14.43 -7.01 4.22
CA GLU A 170 -13.58 -7.76 3.31
C GLU A 170 -12.10 -7.40 3.48
N ASN A 171 -11.74 -6.12 3.53
CA ASN A 171 -10.35 -5.68 3.47
C ASN A 171 -9.53 -6.10 4.70
N HIS A 172 -10.14 -6.15 5.90
CA HIS A 172 -9.44 -6.53 7.12
C HIS A 172 -9.10 -8.02 7.22
N VAL A 173 -9.78 -8.89 6.47
CA VAL A 173 -9.44 -10.32 6.39
C VAL A 173 -8.44 -10.63 5.27
N LYS A 174 -8.05 -9.63 4.47
CA LYS A 174 -7.16 -9.78 3.30
C LYS A 174 -5.68 -9.47 3.56
N TYR A 175 -5.31 -9.10 4.78
CA TYR A 175 -3.93 -8.72 5.10
C TYR A 175 -2.90 -9.79 4.75
N ALA A 176 -3.25 -11.06 4.97
CA ALA A 176 -2.35 -12.17 4.70
C ALA A 176 -2.07 -12.42 3.22
N GLU A 177 -2.97 -11.99 2.31
CA GLU A 177 -2.87 -12.32 0.89
C GLU A 177 -1.68 -11.68 0.17
N ALA A 178 -1.08 -10.63 0.75
CA ALA A 178 -0.01 -9.85 0.12
C ALA A 178 1.33 -9.94 0.86
N ILE A 179 1.41 -10.66 1.98
CA ILE A 179 2.66 -10.78 2.77
C ILE A 179 3.73 -11.49 1.95
N TYR A 180 3.35 -12.55 1.25
CA TYR A 180 4.25 -13.36 0.44
C TYR A 180 3.76 -13.48 -1.00
N SER A 181 4.70 -13.67 -1.92
CA SER A 181 4.40 -14.05 -3.30
C SER A 181 5.39 -15.11 -3.76
N GLU A 182 4.95 -16.06 -4.58
CA GLU A 182 5.80 -17.09 -5.18
C GLU A 182 6.00 -16.79 -6.66
N SER A 183 7.26 -16.85 -7.13
CA SER A 183 7.55 -16.75 -8.56
C SER A 183 7.25 -18.07 -9.27
N ALA A 184 7.13 -18.03 -10.60
CA ALA A 184 7.00 -19.24 -11.42
C ALA A 184 8.20 -20.20 -11.29
N ALA A 185 9.37 -19.70 -10.88
CA ALA A 185 10.55 -20.51 -10.57
C ALA A 185 10.53 -21.12 -9.17
N GLY A 186 9.52 -20.78 -8.36
CA GLY A 186 9.39 -21.24 -6.98
C GLY A 186 10.30 -20.48 -6.01
N ASP A 187 10.61 -19.21 -6.28
CA ASP A 187 11.29 -18.32 -5.35
C ASP A 187 10.27 -17.57 -4.50
N LEU A 188 10.63 -17.19 -3.29
CA LEU A 188 9.74 -16.55 -2.33
C LEU A 188 10.06 -15.07 -2.17
N TYR A 189 9.08 -14.21 -2.47
CA TYR A 189 9.08 -12.80 -2.12
C TYR A 189 8.47 -12.58 -0.74
N VAL A 190 9.13 -11.80 0.10
CA VAL A 190 8.60 -11.25 1.34
C VAL A 190 8.30 -9.76 1.08
N ASN A 191 7.02 -9.46 0.91
CA ASN A 191 6.57 -8.13 0.48
C ASN A 191 6.23 -7.21 1.66
N LEU A 192 5.63 -7.76 2.72
CA LEU A 192 5.22 -7.03 3.92
C LEU A 192 5.79 -7.72 5.17
N TYR A 193 6.25 -6.91 6.11
CA TYR A 193 6.80 -7.41 7.37
C TYR A 193 5.70 -7.46 8.44
N ILE A 194 4.81 -8.44 8.32
CA ILE A 194 3.67 -8.67 9.22
C ILE A 194 3.85 -10.03 9.88
N PRO A 195 3.69 -10.16 11.22
CA PRO A 195 3.79 -11.45 11.90
C PRO A 195 2.85 -12.48 11.26
N SER A 196 3.39 -13.61 10.83
CA SER A 196 2.62 -14.56 10.02
C SER A 196 3.27 -15.93 9.94
N GLU A 197 2.47 -16.91 9.55
CA GLU A 197 2.94 -18.24 9.18
C GLU A 197 2.40 -18.61 7.80
N LEU A 198 3.33 -18.93 6.88
CA LEU A 198 3.02 -19.39 5.53
C LEU A 198 3.14 -20.92 5.47
N ASN A 199 2.08 -21.60 5.09
CA ASN A 199 2.16 -22.99 4.65
C ASN A 199 2.45 -23.02 3.15
N TRP A 200 3.72 -23.18 2.81
CA TRP A 200 4.20 -23.16 1.41
C TRP A 200 4.09 -24.54 0.77
N LYS A 201 2.89 -24.87 0.30
CA LYS A 201 2.53 -26.21 -0.17
C LYS A 201 3.37 -26.69 -1.35
N THR A 202 3.69 -25.81 -2.32
CA THR A 202 4.47 -26.13 -3.52
C THR A 202 5.90 -26.58 -3.20
N ARG A 203 6.42 -26.17 -2.05
CA ARG A 203 7.74 -26.51 -1.54
C ARG A 203 7.75 -27.49 -0.38
N ASN A 204 6.58 -27.92 0.07
CA ASN A 204 6.44 -28.74 1.27
C ASN A 204 7.23 -28.15 2.47
N ALA A 205 7.03 -26.87 2.67
CA ALA A 205 7.74 -26.03 3.65
C ALA A 205 6.76 -25.14 4.41
N SER A 206 7.19 -24.63 5.56
CA SER A 206 6.54 -23.51 6.21
C SER A 206 7.54 -22.41 6.54
N ILE A 207 7.06 -21.17 6.52
CA ILE A 207 7.82 -19.97 6.84
C ILE A 207 7.11 -19.27 7.98
N ARG A 208 7.83 -18.99 9.06
CA ARG A 208 7.32 -18.22 10.19
C ARG A 208 8.04 -16.89 10.28
N MET A 209 7.27 -15.81 10.23
CA MET A 209 7.77 -14.45 10.42
C MET A 209 7.37 -13.95 11.81
N GLU A 210 8.34 -13.54 12.59
CA GLU A 210 8.20 -12.97 13.93
C GLU A 210 8.72 -11.54 13.91
N THR A 211 7.88 -10.60 14.27
CA THR A 211 8.22 -9.17 14.30
C THR A 211 7.24 -8.40 15.17
N GLY A 212 7.67 -7.30 15.74
CA GLY A 212 6.81 -6.29 16.32
C GLY A 212 6.68 -5.04 15.45
N PHE A 213 7.05 -5.14 14.17
CA PHE A 213 6.92 -4.05 13.19
C PHE A 213 5.45 -3.60 13.06
N PRO A 214 5.15 -2.31 12.99
CA PRO A 214 6.07 -1.17 12.88
C PRO A 214 6.52 -0.55 14.22
N TYR A 215 6.31 -1.19 15.36
CA TYR A 215 6.72 -0.68 16.68
C TYR A 215 8.20 -0.95 16.99
N ASN A 216 8.81 -1.91 16.32
CA ASN A 216 10.24 -2.16 16.38
C ASN A 216 10.81 -2.45 14.97
N THR A 217 12.13 -2.49 14.89
CA THR A 217 12.87 -2.58 13.61
C THR A 217 13.30 -3.99 13.25
N GLN A 218 13.04 -4.98 14.11
CA GLN A 218 13.55 -6.33 13.92
C GLN A 218 12.50 -7.26 13.33
N VAL A 219 12.91 -8.03 12.35
CA VAL A 219 12.12 -9.10 11.72
C VAL A 219 12.95 -10.38 11.72
N ALA A 220 12.33 -11.49 12.09
CA ALA A 220 12.94 -12.80 11.98
C ALA A 220 12.08 -13.74 11.14
N VAL A 221 12.67 -14.35 10.14
CA VAL A 221 12.04 -15.33 9.24
C VAL A 221 12.67 -16.68 9.46
N THR A 222 11.93 -17.65 9.97
CA THR A 222 12.39 -19.02 10.23
C THR A 222 11.77 -19.99 9.22
N LEU A 223 12.60 -20.85 8.66
CA LEU A 223 12.18 -21.83 7.66
C LEU A 223 12.06 -23.21 8.31
N SER A 224 10.96 -23.92 8.03
CA SER A 224 10.80 -25.34 8.35
C SER A 224 10.62 -26.09 7.04
N ILE A 225 11.58 -26.95 6.68
CA ILE A 225 11.66 -27.63 5.37
C ILE A 225 11.96 -29.11 5.61
N GLN A 226 11.23 -30.00 4.96
CA GLN A 226 11.47 -31.44 5.15
C GLN A 226 12.81 -31.89 4.56
N GLU A 227 13.12 -31.42 3.35
CA GLU A 227 14.40 -31.70 2.67
C GLU A 227 15.04 -30.39 2.24
N SER A 228 16.38 -30.32 2.27
CA SER A 228 17.11 -29.12 1.85
C SER A 228 16.82 -28.75 0.40
N GLN A 229 16.41 -27.51 0.15
CA GLN A 229 16.01 -26.99 -1.15
C GLN A 229 16.75 -25.71 -1.50
N THR A 230 17.03 -25.51 -2.79
CA THR A 230 17.65 -24.27 -3.28
C THR A 230 16.61 -23.39 -3.91
N PHE A 231 16.47 -22.16 -3.40
CA PHE A 231 15.62 -21.10 -3.96
C PHE A 231 16.12 -19.72 -3.53
N TYR A 232 15.60 -18.68 -4.16
CA TYR A 232 15.81 -17.32 -3.70
C TYR A 232 14.75 -16.93 -2.66
N LEU A 233 15.20 -16.38 -1.54
CA LEU A 233 14.40 -15.60 -0.64
C LEU A 233 14.63 -14.12 -1.00
N LEU A 234 13.58 -13.43 -1.44
CA LEU A 234 13.62 -12.05 -1.88
C LEU A 234 12.96 -11.17 -0.82
N LEU A 235 13.75 -10.36 -0.13
CA LEU A 235 13.30 -9.47 0.94
C LEU A 235 13.12 -8.06 0.36
N ARG A 236 11.89 -7.51 0.43
CA ARG A 236 11.64 -6.14 -0.04
C ARG A 236 12.45 -5.15 0.80
N GLN A 237 13.15 -4.23 0.14
CA GLN A 237 13.69 -3.05 0.80
C GLN A 237 12.68 -1.91 0.67
N PRO A 238 12.00 -1.50 1.77
CA PRO A 238 11.07 -0.39 1.73
C PRO A 238 11.78 0.93 1.39
N ALA A 239 11.14 1.80 0.60
CA ALA A 239 11.72 3.07 0.17
C ALA A 239 12.04 4.05 1.34
N TRP A 240 11.37 3.90 2.48
CA TRP A 240 11.64 4.68 3.69
C TRP A 240 12.90 4.23 4.45
N THR A 241 13.49 3.04 4.16
CA THR A 241 14.77 2.58 4.74
C THR A 241 15.96 3.22 4.01
N LYS A 242 16.14 4.51 4.16
CA LYS A 242 17.11 5.31 3.38
C LYS A 242 18.56 4.90 3.56
N ILE A 243 18.93 4.31 4.70
CA ILE A 243 20.29 3.83 4.98
C ILE A 243 20.45 2.33 4.64
N GLY A 244 19.46 1.71 4.00
CA GLY A 244 19.45 0.30 3.66
C GLY A 244 19.01 -0.60 4.81
N MET A 245 19.01 -1.91 4.58
CA MET A 245 18.69 -2.94 5.56
C MET A 245 19.94 -3.72 5.92
N ALA A 246 20.04 -4.17 7.17
CA ALA A 246 21.04 -5.17 7.56
C ALA A 246 20.35 -6.55 7.62
N VAL A 247 21.02 -7.56 7.05
CA VAL A 247 20.49 -8.92 7.00
C VAL A 247 21.53 -9.90 7.56
N SER A 248 21.09 -10.82 8.40
CA SER A 248 21.90 -11.94 8.83
C SER A 248 21.20 -13.28 8.54
N VAL A 249 21.99 -14.32 8.37
CA VAL A 249 21.52 -15.71 8.23
C VAL A 249 22.20 -16.57 9.29
N ASN A 250 21.42 -17.19 10.15
CA ASN A 250 21.90 -18.01 11.26
C ASN A 250 22.91 -17.25 12.15
N GLY A 251 22.60 -15.99 12.47
CA GLY A 251 23.43 -15.12 13.30
C GLY A 251 24.67 -14.55 12.61
N LYS A 252 24.90 -14.85 11.33
CA LYS A 252 26.02 -14.30 10.55
C LYS A 252 25.50 -13.23 9.60
N GLN A 253 26.00 -12.00 9.78
CA GLN A 253 25.71 -10.91 8.84
C GLN A 253 26.21 -11.27 7.43
N ILE A 254 25.40 -10.93 6.44
CA ILE A 254 25.73 -11.13 5.02
C ILE A 254 25.81 -9.79 4.31
N GLU A 255 26.70 -9.68 3.33
CA GLU A 255 26.67 -8.56 2.39
C GLU A 255 25.42 -8.69 1.50
N THR A 256 24.72 -7.60 1.33
CA THR A 256 23.47 -7.56 0.58
C THR A 256 23.52 -6.47 -0.48
N GLU A 257 22.97 -6.79 -1.63
CA GLU A 257 22.77 -5.84 -2.72
C GLU A 257 21.28 -5.87 -3.09
N VAL A 258 20.73 -4.67 -3.32
CA VAL A 258 19.34 -4.50 -3.77
C VAL A 258 19.31 -4.62 -5.28
N ASN A 259 18.52 -5.56 -5.79
CA ASN A 259 18.36 -5.75 -7.22
C ASN A 259 17.53 -4.63 -7.88
N ALA A 260 17.41 -4.63 -9.19
CA ALA A 260 16.70 -3.61 -9.96
C ALA A 260 15.20 -3.48 -9.58
N SER A 261 14.59 -4.54 -9.05
CA SER A 261 13.19 -4.53 -8.59
C SER A 261 13.04 -4.14 -7.10
N GLY A 262 14.10 -3.72 -6.43
CA GLY A 262 14.05 -3.23 -5.05
C GLY A 262 14.02 -4.32 -3.98
N TYR A 263 14.52 -5.53 -4.29
CA TYR A 263 14.61 -6.66 -3.38
C TYR A 263 16.06 -7.06 -3.09
N ILE A 264 16.34 -7.48 -1.87
CA ILE A 264 17.55 -8.21 -1.51
C ILE A 264 17.31 -9.69 -1.81
N ALA A 265 18.08 -10.24 -2.74
CA ALA A 265 17.92 -11.62 -3.21
C ALA A 265 18.96 -12.55 -2.56
N ILE A 266 18.51 -13.48 -1.74
CA ILE A 266 19.38 -14.43 -1.03
C ILE A 266 19.20 -15.83 -1.65
N LYS A 267 20.14 -16.25 -2.50
CA LYS A 267 20.16 -17.61 -3.03
C LYS A 267 20.95 -18.54 -2.11
N ARG A 268 20.29 -19.58 -1.64
CA ARG A 268 20.91 -20.53 -0.73
C ARG A 268 20.28 -21.92 -0.86
N LYS A 269 21.03 -22.97 -0.52
CA LYS A 269 20.47 -24.28 -0.18
C LYS A 269 19.97 -24.22 1.26
N TRP A 270 18.69 -23.95 1.40
CA TRP A 270 18.01 -23.78 2.68
C TRP A 270 17.83 -25.13 3.39
N LYS A 271 17.88 -25.08 4.72
CA LYS A 271 17.66 -26.21 5.62
C LYS A 271 16.60 -25.86 6.64
N SER A 272 16.00 -26.87 7.27
CA SER A 272 15.09 -26.65 8.39
C SER A 272 15.81 -25.93 9.52
N ASN A 273 15.09 -24.98 10.16
CA ASN A 273 15.57 -24.05 11.17
C ASN A 273 16.58 -22.99 10.69
N ASP A 274 16.84 -22.88 9.39
CA ASP A 274 17.53 -21.68 8.91
C ASP A 274 16.71 -20.44 9.28
N ARG A 275 17.39 -19.43 9.84
CA ARG A 275 16.80 -18.20 10.33
C ARG A 275 17.44 -17.00 9.66
N VAL A 276 16.59 -16.17 9.06
CA VAL A 276 16.99 -14.90 8.46
C VAL A 276 16.50 -13.77 9.35
N GLU A 277 17.40 -12.91 9.75
CA GLU A 277 17.07 -11.74 10.57
C GLU A 277 17.32 -10.48 9.76
N VAL A 278 16.35 -9.57 9.81
CA VAL A 278 16.35 -8.31 9.06
C VAL A 278 16.21 -7.16 10.05
N MET A 279 17.07 -6.18 9.92
CA MET A 279 16.95 -4.90 10.62
C MET A 279 16.43 -3.85 9.63
N LEU A 280 15.29 -3.25 9.96
CA LEU A 280 14.61 -2.21 9.19
C LEU A 280 14.82 -0.85 9.88
N PRO A 281 15.85 -0.06 9.52
CA PRO A 281 16.13 1.19 10.22
C PRO A 281 15.04 2.22 9.92
N MET A 282 14.24 2.53 10.92
CA MET A 282 13.21 3.58 10.86
C MET A 282 13.78 4.93 11.32
N GLY A 283 13.30 5.99 10.72
CA GLY A 283 13.63 7.36 11.10
C GLY A 283 12.45 8.30 10.87
N LEU A 284 12.51 9.46 11.50
CA LEU A 284 11.55 10.53 11.28
C LEU A 284 11.90 11.27 9.97
N TYR A 285 10.90 11.53 9.15
CA TYR A 285 11.04 12.31 7.92
C TYR A 285 9.73 13.02 7.57
N THR A 286 9.78 13.91 6.59
CA THR A 286 8.60 14.63 6.09
C THR A 286 8.40 14.37 4.61
N GLU A 287 7.12 14.41 4.22
CA GLU A 287 6.69 14.50 2.82
C GLU A 287 5.83 15.74 2.64
N ALA A 288 6.18 16.57 1.66
CA ALA A 288 5.42 17.77 1.30
C ALA A 288 4.31 17.44 0.31
N MET A 289 3.28 18.29 0.27
CA MET A 289 2.32 18.26 -0.83
C MET A 289 3.01 18.59 -2.15
N PRO A 290 2.63 17.97 -3.27
CA PRO A 290 3.26 18.23 -4.55
C PRO A 290 3.09 19.68 -5.01
N ASP A 291 1.97 20.30 -4.71
CA ASP A 291 1.60 21.68 -5.06
C ASP A 291 1.78 22.68 -3.90
N ASN A 292 2.23 22.25 -2.72
CA ASN A 292 2.51 23.14 -1.59
C ASN A 292 3.65 22.62 -0.70
N PRO A 293 4.89 23.07 -0.91
CA PRO A 293 6.03 22.60 -0.13
C PRO A 293 6.00 23.02 1.35
N ASN A 294 5.12 23.93 1.75
CA ASN A 294 4.95 24.35 3.13
C ASN A 294 3.93 23.49 3.90
N ARG A 295 3.16 22.65 3.22
CA ARG A 295 2.26 21.70 3.85
C ARG A 295 2.90 20.32 3.83
N VAL A 296 3.28 19.85 5.01
CA VAL A 296 4.04 18.61 5.18
C VAL A 296 3.30 17.63 6.09
N ALA A 297 3.50 16.35 5.83
CA ALA A 297 3.19 15.27 6.75
C ALA A 297 4.49 14.79 7.42
N PHE A 298 4.38 14.36 8.67
CA PHE A 298 5.46 13.72 9.41
C PHE A 298 5.28 12.20 9.35
N LEU A 299 6.35 11.47 9.08
CA LEU A 299 6.34 10.02 9.01
C LEU A 299 7.47 9.43 9.86
N PHE A 300 7.21 8.27 10.43
CA PHE A 300 8.23 7.45 11.10
C PHE A 300 8.18 6.03 10.50
N GLY A 301 9.23 5.66 9.77
CA GLY A 301 9.18 4.44 8.96
C GLY A 301 7.97 4.47 7.99
N PRO A 302 7.10 3.45 7.97
CA PRO A 302 5.92 3.42 7.09
C PRO A 302 4.74 4.23 7.62
N VAL A 303 4.78 4.71 8.87
CA VAL A 303 3.61 5.27 9.57
C VAL A 303 3.56 6.79 9.44
N VAL A 304 2.43 7.30 9.00
CA VAL A 304 2.10 8.73 9.02
C VAL A 304 1.70 9.13 10.44
N LEU A 305 2.36 10.11 11.00
CA LEU A 305 2.11 10.59 12.35
C LEU A 305 0.95 11.60 12.35
N ALA A 306 0.02 11.42 13.29
CA ALA A 306 -1.07 12.35 13.52
C ALA A 306 -0.89 13.08 14.86
N ALA A 307 -1.10 14.39 14.85
CA ALA A 307 -1.08 15.17 16.09
C ALA A 307 -2.39 14.95 16.88
N ASN A 308 -2.27 14.63 18.15
CA ASN A 308 -3.42 14.64 19.06
C ASN A 308 -3.73 16.10 19.43
N LEU A 309 -4.89 16.60 18.98
CA LEU A 309 -5.35 17.97 19.24
C LEU A 309 -6.20 18.10 20.52
N GLY A 310 -6.36 17.01 21.28
CA GLY A 310 -7.16 16.95 22.51
C GLY A 310 -8.64 16.66 22.24
N ASP A 311 -9.45 16.73 23.30
CA ASP A 311 -10.85 16.29 23.27
C ASP A 311 -11.83 17.34 22.71
N LYS A 312 -11.40 18.59 22.60
CA LYS A 312 -12.22 19.66 22.04
C LYS A 312 -11.87 19.84 20.56
N MET A 313 -12.90 19.84 19.72
CA MET A 313 -12.73 20.22 18.32
C MET A 313 -12.14 21.63 18.24
N PRO A 314 -10.96 21.81 17.63
CA PRO A 314 -10.43 23.14 17.41
C PRO A 314 -11.30 23.89 16.40
N ASP A 315 -11.34 25.21 16.50
CA ASP A 315 -11.89 26.04 15.44
C ASP A 315 -11.06 25.78 14.15
N PRO A 316 -11.70 25.33 13.07
CA PRO A 316 -10.95 24.94 11.85
C PRO A 316 -10.24 26.10 11.16
N VAL A 317 -10.57 27.36 11.55
CA VAL A 317 -9.94 28.56 11.00
C VAL A 317 -8.91 29.14 11.99
N MET A 318 -9.24 29.20 13.28
CA MET A 318 -8.46 29.91 14.30
C MET A 318 -7.75 28.99 15.29
N GLY A 319 -8.13 27.72 15.37
CA GLY A 319 -7.64 26.78 16.38
C GLY A 319 -6.72 25.68 15.88
N VAL A 320 -6.39 25.66 14.60
CA VAL A 320 -5.48 24.64 14.03
C VAL A 320 -4.04 25.05 14.31
N PRO A 321 -3.22 24.14 14.89
CA PRO A 321 -1.82 24.43 15.15
C PRO A 321 -1.04 24.70 13.87
N VAL A 322 -0.26 25.78 13.88
CA VAL A 322 0.66 26.13 12.78
C VAL A 322 2.08 26.14 13.33
N LEU A 323 2.95 25.37 12.71
CA LEU A 323 4.37 25.38 13.03
C LEU A 323 5.07 26.47 12.24
N LEU A 324 5.61 27.47 12.95
CA LEU A 324 6.44 28.51 12.35
C LEU A 324 7.91 28.17 12.57
N THR A 325 8.64 27.90 11.50
CA THR A 325 10.07 27.59 11.58
C THR A 325 10.80 27.96 10.29
N ASP A 326 11.99 28.51 10.42
CA ASP A 326 12.94 28.72 9.33
C ASP A 326 13.77 27.44 9.06
N ASN A 327 13.78 26.51 10.00
CA ASN A 327 14.51 25.26 9.89
C ASN A 327 13.56 24.13 9.46
N ARG A 328 13.70 23.68 8.22
CA ARG A 328 12.95 22.54 7.66
C ARG A 328 13.66 21.19 7.83
N ARG A 329 14.81 21.16 8.53
CA ARG A 329 15.55 19.93 8.78
C ARG A 329 15.01 19.26 10.05
N ILE A 330 14.63 18.01 9.93
CA ILE A 330 14.38 17.13 11.06
C ILE A 330 15.70 16.43 11.35
N SER A 331 16.26 16.73 12.52
CA SER A 331 17.54 16.16 12.99
C SER A 331 17.27 14.85 13.74
#